data_bb53eea2d5a7474b23961ce15593ea5e
#
_entry.id   bb53eea2d5a7474b23961ce15593ea5e
#
_cell.length_a   1.000
_cell.length_b   1.000
_cell.length_c   1.000
_cell.angle_alpha   90.00
_cell.angle_beta   90.00
_cell.angle_gamma   90.00
#
_symmetry.space_group_name_H-M   'P 1'
#
loop_
_entity.id
_entity.type
_entity.pdbx_description
1 polymer ?
#
loop_
_entity_poly.entity_id
_entity_poly.type
_entity_poly.pdbx_seq_one_letter_code
_entity_poly.pdbx_strand_id
1 'polypeptide(L)'
;MDTVFYNGVIHTMAGRTVSALAVQNGRIALAGTDEAALALADAHTKKIDLGGRCVLPGFTDSHMHILQAGMVCHRLDLRGVTSLQEIIDRGQDYVKHADLAPGEWIIGYGFDHNRFDPPTLPDGATAEAISADLPVILDRVCGHIGAANRKAFELAGYDENTVIPGGELDKDEHGHLNGIIRE
;
A
#
# COMPACT_ATOMS: atom_id res chain seq x y z
N MET A 1 -0.21 8.43 -38.00
CA MET A 1 -0.58 8.40 -36.58
C MET A 1 0.15 7.26 -35.88
N ASP A 2 0.57 7.45 -34.63
CA ASP A 2 1.24 6.36 -33.90
C ASP A 2 0.23 5.32 -33.46
N THR A 3 -0.91 5.78 -32.89
CA THR A 3 -1.96 4.90 -32.39
C THR A 3 -3.34 5.53 -32.60
N VAL A 4 -4.31 4.71 -32.97
CA VAL A 4 -5.73 5.04 -32.99
C VAL A 4 -6.46 4.08 -32.07
N PHE A 5 -7.19 4.65 -31.09
CA PHE A 5 -8.17 3.94 -30.26
C PHE A 5 -9.56 4.21 -30.82
N TYR A 6 -10.37 3.19 -31.00
CA TYR A 6 -11.72 3.30 -31.57
C TYR A 6 -12.71 2.36 -30.87
N ASN A 7 -14.00 2.52 -31.15
CA ASN A 7 -15.07 1.70 -30.59
C ASN A 7 -15.08 1.75 -29.05
N GLY A 8 -14.97 2.95 -28.46
CA GLY A 8 -14.94 3.15 -27.01
C GLY A 8 -15.97 4.17 -26.53
N VAL A 9 -16.04 4.31 -25.20
CA VAL A 9 -16.76 5.39 -24.52
C VAL A 9 -15.72 6.27 -23.83
N ILE A 10 -15.30 7.35 -24.46
CA ILE A 10 -14.15 8.15 -24.05
C ILE A 10 -14.62 9.47 -23.48
N HIS A 11 -14.51 9.64 -22.17
CA HIS A 11 -14.85 10.89 -21.47
C HIS A 11 -13.65 11.84 -21.51
N THR A 12 -13.76 12.92 -22.28
CA THR A 12 -12.66 13.88 -22.44
C THR A 12 -12.47 14.80 -21.23
N MET A 13 -13.40 14.78 -20.29
CA MET A 13 -13.51 15.72 -19.15
C MET A 13 -13.60 17.20 -19.56
N ALA A 14 -13.80 17.47 -20.87
CA ALA A 14 -14.02 18.79 -21.47
C ALA A 14 -15.46 18.95 -21.98
N GLY A 15 -16.44 18.38 -21.28
CA GLY A 15 -17.86 18.51 -21.56
C GLY A 15 -18.41 17.65 -22.71
N ARG A 16 -17.63 16.71 -23.24
CA ARG A 16 -18.08 15.78 -24.30
C ARG A 16 -17.53 14.36 -24.13
N THR A 17 -18.28 13.41 -24.63
CA THR A 17 -17.89 12.01 -24.80
C THR A 17 -17.68 11.73 -26.29
N VAL A 18 -16.63 10.98 -26.64
CA VAL A 18 -16.28 10.61 -28.01
C VAL A 18 -16.05 9.10 -28.11
N SER A 19 -16.02 8.54 -29.32
CA SER A 19 -15.80 7.09 -29.50
C SER A 19 -14.34 6.73 -29.83
N ALA A 20 -13.53 7.71 -30.28
CA ALA A 20 -12.17 7.46 -30.72
C ALA A 20 -11.18 8.55 -30.34
N LEU A 21 -9.89 8.17 -30.25
CA LEU A 21 -8.72 9.05 -30.14
C LEU A 21 -7.69 8.67 -31.19
N ALA A 22 -7.08 9.68 -31.82
CA ALA A 22 -5.85 9.49 -32.58
C ALA A 22 -4.70 10.17 -31.83
N VAL A 23 -3.58 9.44 -31.67
CA VAL A 23 -2.39 9.88 -30.95
C VAL A 23 -1.21 9.99 -31.92
N GLN A 24 -0.45 11.07 -31.82
CA GLN A 24 0.77 11.27 -32.55
C GLN A 24 1.82 11.97 -31.66
N ASN A 25 3.03 11.43 -31.65
CA ASN A 25 4.15 11.96 -30.85
C ASN A 25 3.79 12.15 -29.36
N GLY A 26 3.06 11.17 -28.78
CA GLY A 26 2.61 11.22 -27.38
C GLY A 26 1.52 12.25 -27.08
N ARG A 27 0.89 12.87 -28.10
CA ARG A 27 -0.19 13.84 -27.94
C ARG A 27 -1.45 13.40 -28.63
N ILE A 28 -2.60 13.75 -28.06
CA ILE A 28 -3.92 13.53 -28.69
C ILE A 28 -4.04 14.51 -29.86
N ALA A 29 -4.02 14.00 -31.11
CA ALA A 29 -4.18 14.76 -32.33
C ALA A 29 -5.68 14.93 -32.68
N LEU A 30 -6.50 13.93 -32.35
CA LEU A 30 -7.95 13.94 -32.56
C LEU A 30 -8.67 13.26 -31.40
N ALA A 31 -9.75 13.84 -30.93
CA ALA A 31 -10.76 13.20 -30.10
C ALA A 31 -12.12 13.38 -30.82
N GLY A 32 -12.68 12.29 -31.35
CA GLY A 32 -13.84 12.35 -32.23
C GLY A 32 -14.53 11.01 -32.44
N THR A 33 -15.07 10.84 -33.68
CA THR A 33 -15.72 9.58 -34.06
C THR A 33 -14.71 8.55 -34.55
N ASP A 34 -15.13 7.29 -34.59
CA ASP A 34 -14.32 6.18 -35.10
C ASP A 34 -13.89 6.43 -36.55
N GLU A 35 -14.82 6.91 -37.39
CA GLU A 35 -14.56 7.17 -38.81
C GLU A 35 -13.46 8.24 -38.96
N ALA A 36 -13.57 9.33 -38.20
CA ALA A 36 -12.62 10.44 -38.27
C ALA A 36 -11.22 10.02 -37.80
N ALA A 37 -11.14 9.24 -36.73
CA ALA A 37 -9.87 8.77 -36.20
C ALA A 37 -9.22 7.70 -37.10
N LEU A 38 -10.00 6.74 -37.61
CA LEU A 38 -9.52 5.68 -38.50
C LEU A 38 -9.09 6.24 -39.85
N ALA A 39 -9.70 7.32 -40.34
CA ALA A 39 -9.29 8.00 -41.60
C ALA A 39 -7.88 8.61 -41.51
N LEU A 40 -7.38 8.87 -40.31
CA LEU A 40 -5.99 9.35 -40.08
C LEU A 40 -4.95 8.23 -40.00
N ALA A 41 -5.40 6.98 -39.93
CA ALA A 41 -4.52 5.83 -39.78
C ALA A 41 -3.92 5.41 -41.12
N ASP A 42 -2.66 5.02 -41.11
CA ASP A 42 -1.92 4.43 -42.21
C ASP A 42 -1.50 2.97 -41.92
N ALA A 43 -0.65 2.41 -42.77
CA ALA A 43 -0.18 1.03 -42.63
C ALA A 43 0.71 0.81 -41.39
N HIS A 44 1.28 1.85 -40.81
CA HIS A 44 2.16 1.80 -39.63
C HIS A 44 1.42 2.17 -38.34
N THR A 45 0.19 2.66 -38.44
CA THR A 45 -0.61 3.08 -37.30
C THR A 45 -1.11 1.87 -36.50
N LYS A 46 -0.80 1.84 -35.18
CA LYS A 46 -1.38 0.85 -34.27
C LYS A 46 -2.86 1.14 -34.06
N LYS A 47 -3.73 0.18 -34.39
CA LYS A 47 -5.18 0.30 -34.21
C LYS A 47 -5.60 -0.56 -33.01
N ILE A 48 -6.28 0.06 -32.04
CA ILE A 48 -6.74 -0.59 -30.79
C ILE A 48 -8.25 -0.47 -30.70
N ASP A 49 -8.93 -1.59 -30.85
CA ASP A 49 -10.36 -1.70 -30.60
C ASP A 49 -10.63 -1.73 -29.09
N LEU A 50 -11.36 -0.76 -28.60
CA LEU A 50 -11.71 -0.67 -27.19
C LEU A 50 -12.89 -1.59 -26.81
N GLY A 51 -13.65 -2.09 -27.78
CA GLY A 51 -14.75 -3.02 -27.53
C GLY A 51 -15.82 -2.43 -26.60
N GLY A 52 -16.12 -1.15 -26.72
CA GLY A 52 -17.06 -0.45 -25.85
C GLY A 52 -16.54 -0.05 -24.47
N ARG A 53 -15.25 -0.27 -24.17
CA ARG A 53 -14.66 0.07 -22.87
C ARG A 53 -14.63 1.57 -22.64
N CYS A 54 -14.78 1.93 -21.36
CA CYS A 54 -14.65 3.32 -20.90
C CYS A 54 -13.17 3.74 -20.85
N VAL A 55 -12.87 4.93 -21.35
CA VAL A 55 -11.55 5.58 -21.26
C VAL A 55 -11.70 6.94 -20.60
N LEU A 56 -10.83 7.20 -19.63
CA LEU A 56 -10.75 8.45 -18.87
C LEU A 56 -9.32 9.00 -18.98
N PRO A 57 -9.12 10.31 -18.82
CA PRO A 57 -7.79 10.85 -18.52
C PRO A 57 -7.19 10.20 -17.28
N GLY A 58 -5.87 10.15 -17.21
CA GLY A 58 -5.17 9.69 -15.99
C GLY A 58 -5.62 10.52 -14.79
N PHE A 59 -5.83 9.85 -13.66
CA PHE A 59 -6.25 10.52 -12.44
C PHE A 59 -5.10 11.36 -11.86
N THR A 60 -5.45 12.53 -11.35
CA THR A 60 -4.55 13.39 -10.57
C THR A 60 -5.11 13.48 -9.15
N ASP A 61 -4.35 12.98 -8.19
CA ASP A 61 -4.67 13.21 -6.78
C ASP A 61 -4.11 14.56 -6.36
N SER A 62 -5.01 15.50 -6.05
CA SER A 62 -4.63 16.87 -5.65
C SER A 62 -4.38 17.00 -4.15
N HIS A 63 -4.66 15.94 -3.35
CA HIS A 63 -4.42 15.91 -1.92
C HIS A 63 -3.88 14.56 -1.51
N MET A 64 -2.56 14.43 -1.40
CA MET A 64 -1.91 13.19 -0.98
C MET A 64 -0.74 13.46 -0.02
N HIS A 65 -0.50 12.52 0.86
CA HIS A 65 0.67 12.49 1.73
C HIS A 65 1.81 11.75 1.02
N ILE A 66 2.49 12.43 0.09
CA ILE A 66 3.46 11.80 -0.82
C ILE A 66 4.61 11.09 -0.08
N LEU A 67 5.06 11.66 1.04
CA LEU A 67 6.11 11.04 1.86
C LEU A 67 5.61 9.71 2.45
N GLN A 68 4.41 9.69 3.03
CA GLN A 68 3.82 8.46 3.56
C GLN A 68 3.57 7.43 2.47
N ALA A 69 3.07 7.85 1.31
CA ALA A 69 2.87 6.96 0.16
C ALA A 69 4.20 6.33 -0.30
N GLY A 70 5.28 7.11 -0.36
CA GLY A 70 6.61 6.61 -0.67
C GLY A 70 7.14 5.64 0.39
N MET A 71 6.96 5.95 1.67
CA MET A 71 7.38 5.08 2.77
C MET A 71 6.65 3.72 2.76
N VAL A 72 5.36 3.72 2.44
CA VAL A 72 4.54 2.50 2.35
C VAL A 72 5.06 1.51 1.29
N CYS A 73 5.66 2.01 0.20
CA CYS A 73 6.25 1.14 -0.83
C CYS A 73 7.45 0.32 -0.34
N HIS A 74 8.05 0.70 0.79
CA HIS A 74 9.22 0.05 1.40
C HIS A 74 8.89 -0.60 2.76
N ARG A 75 7.60 -0.77 3.09
CA ARG A 75 7.14 -1.36 4.34
C ARG A 75 6.47 -2.71 4.09
N LEU A 76 6.45 -3.53 5.14
CA LEU A 76 5.68 -4.77 5.15
C LEU A 76 4.18 -4.47 5.09
N ASP A 77 3.54 -4.83 3.98
CA ASP A 77 2.09 -4.64 3.78
C ASP A 77 1.29 -5.74 4.48
N LEU A 78 0.57 -5.37 5.53
CA LEU A 78 -0.29 -6.26 6.30
C LEU A 78 -1.78 -6.01 6.03
N ARG A 79 -2.12 -5.22 5.02
CA ARG A 79 -3.52 -5.01 4.64
C ARG A 79 -4.15 -6.31 4.16
N GLY A 80 -5.34 -6.57 4.64
CA GLY A 80 -6.12 -7.73 4.24
C GLY A 80 -5.75 -9.04 4.91
N VAL A 81 -4.75 -9.09 5.82
CA VAL A 81 -4.47 -10.28 6.63
C VAL A 81 -5.67 -10.64 7.51
N THR A 82 -5.85 -11.93 7.75
CA THR A 82 -7.00 -12.49 8.48
C THR A 82 -6.62 -13.29 9.71
N SER A 83 -5.32 -13.42 10.02
CA SER A 83 -4.83 -14.15 11.19
C SER A 83 -3.46 -13.66 11.64
N LEU A 84 -3.07 -13.99 12.88
CA LEU A 84 -1.70 -13.75 13.38
C LEU A 84 -0.67 -14.54 12.57
N GLN A 85 -1.00 -15.77 12.16
CA GLN A 85 -0.09 -16.59 11.37
C GLN A 85 0.20 -15.95 10.01
N GLU A 86 -0.80 -15.37 9.36
CA GLU A 86 -0.60 -14.66 8.09
C GLU A 86 0.29 -13.41 8.25
N ILE A 87 0.21 -12.70 9.39
CA ILE A 87 1.15 -11.61 9.72
C ILE A 87 2.58 -12.15 9.78
N ILE A 88 2.78 -13.25 10.53
CA ILE A 88 4.10 -13.86 10.70
C ILE A 88 4.65 -14.34 9.36
N ASP A 89 3.86 -15.05 8.58
CA ASP A 89 4.29 -15.60 7.29
C ASP A 89 4.70 -14.49 6.31
N ARG A 90 3.89 -13.41 6.19
CA ARG A 90 4.24 -12.25 5.36
C ARG A 90 5.47 -11.52 5.87
N GLY A 91 5.61 -11.39 7.18
CA GLY A 91 6.77 -10.77 7.81
C GLY A 91 8.05 -11.53 7.53
N GLN A 92 8.03 -12.85 7.71
CA GLN A 92 9.17 -13.71 7.42
C GLN A 92 9.52 -13.73 5.91
N ASP A 93 8.52 -13.71 5.05
CA ASP A 93 8.75 -13.61 3.60
C ASP A 93 9.37 -12.26 3.23
N TYR A 94 8.90 -11.17 3.82
CA TYR A 94 9.49 -9.84 3.67
C TYR A 94 10.98 -9.83 4.09
N VAL A 95 11.32 -10.38 5.27
CA VAL A 95 12.71 -10.47 5.76
C VAL A 95 13.61 -11.23 4.80
N LYS A 96 13.11 -12.29 4.15
CA LYS A 96 13.89 -13.11 3.20
C LYS A 96 14.20 -12.38 1.89
N HIS A 97 13.32 -11.49 1.45
CA HIS A 97 13.40 -10.88 0.11
C HIS A 97 13.78 -9.40 0.14
N ALA A 98 13.64 -8.71 1.28
CA ALA A 98 14.09 -7.34 1.44
C ALA A 98 15.60 -7.32 1.68
N ASP A 99 16.29 -6.37 1.04
CA ASP A 99 17.73 -6.12 1.26
C ASP A 99 17.88 -5.24 2.51
N LEU A 100 17.68 -5.84 3.68
CA LEU A 100 17.70 -5.16 4.97
C LEU A 100 19.12 -4.99 5.48
N ALA A 101 19.50 -3.77 5.80
CA ALA A 101 20.77 -3.49 6.47
C ALA A 101 20.75 -3.99 7.94
N PRO A 102 21.92 -4.29 8.54
CA PRO A 102 21.99 -4.63 9.95
C PRO A 102 21.37 -3.55 10.85
N GLY A 103 20.39 -3.93 11.69
CA GLY A 103 19.67 -3.02 12.57
C GLY A 103 18.58 -2.19 11.90
N GLU A 104 18.27 -2.46 10.63
CA GLU A 104 17.15 -1.81 9.95
C GLU A 104 15.82 -2.24 10.55
N TRP A 105 14.87 -1.28 10.64
CA TRP A 105 13.56 -1.53 11.21
C TRP A 105 12.62 -2.19 10.20
N ILE A 106 11.96 -3.24 10.64
CA ILE A 106 10.84 -3.83 9.93
C ILE A 106 9.57 -3.13 10.41
N ILE A 107 8.95 -2.34 9.52
CA ILE A 107 7.73 -1.62 9.83
C ILE A 107 6.58 -2.24 9.02
N GLY A 108 5.73 -3.00 9.70
CA GLY A 108 4.49 -3.55 9.15
C GLY A 108 3.34 -2.58 9.36
N TYR A 109 2.41 -2.48 8.39
CA TYR A 109 1.29 -1.56 8.53
C TYR A 109 -0.01 -2.15 7.97
N GLY A 110 -1.13 -1.72 8.56
CA GLY A 110 -2.45 -1.88 7.98
C GLY A 110 -3.19 -3.16 8.36
N PHE A 111 -2.72 -3.93 9.37
CA PHE A 111 -3.52 -5.03 9.89
C PHE A 111 -4.80 -4.52 10.57
N ASP A 112 -5.86 -5.33 10.54
CA ASP A 112 -7.08 -5.10 11.29
C ASP A 112 -7.52 -6.39 11.98
N HIS A 113 -7.19 -6.50 13.27
CA HIS A 113 -7.45 -7.68 14.07
C HIS A 113 -8.95 -8.02 14.21
N ASN A 114 -9.84 -7.07 13.96
CA ASN A 114 -11.29 -7.33 13.94
C ASN A 114 -11.70 -8.26 12.78
N ARG A 115 -10.82 -8.49 11.82
CA ARG A 115 -11.03 -9.42 10.70
C ARG A 115 -10.53 -10.83 11.01
N PHE A 116 -9.90 -11.03 12.16
CA PHE A 116 -9.40 -12.34 12.58
C PHE A 116 -10.50 -13.15 13.26
N ASP A 117 -10.39 -14.45 13.22
CA ASP A 117 -11.31 -15.36 13.90
C ASP A 117 -10.51 -16.35 14.78
N PRO A 118 -10.55 -16.20 16.13
CA PRO A 118 -11.13 -15.09 16.89
C PRO A 118 -10.36 -13.76 16.73
N PRO A 119 -11.02 -12.61 16.96
CA PRO A 119 -10.34 -11.32 16.98
C PRO A 119 -9.23 -11.29 18.03
N THR A 120 -7.98 -11.19 17.58
CA THR A 120 -6.80 -11.23 18.46
C THR A 120 -5.80 -10.17 18.04
N LEU A 121 -5.41 -9.29 18.96
CA LEU A 121 -4.35 -8.31 18.69
C LEU A 121 -3.01 -9.02 18.54
N PRO A 122 -2.20 -8.67 17.54
CA PRO A 122 -0.79 -8.98 17.53
C PRO A 122 -0.10 -8.37 18.76
N ASP A 123 0.86 -9.07 19.30
CA ASP A 123 1.64 -8.69 20.47
C ASP A 123 3.15 -8.77 20.18
N GLY A 124 3.97 -8.61 21.21
CA GLY A 124 5.42 -8.72 21.09
C GLY A 124 5.87 -10.10 20.61
N ALA A 125 5.19 -11.17 21.00
CA ALA A 125 5.51 -12.52 20.54
C ALA A 125 5.24 -12.70 19.04
N THR A 126 4.17 -12.10 18.54
CA THR A 126 3.86 -12.07 17.09
C THR A 126 4.95 -11.33 16.31
N ALA A 127 5.41 -10.18 16.82
CA ALA A 127 6.49 -9.40 16.19
C ALA A 127 7.84 -10.13 16.30
N GLU A 128 8.14 -10.79 17.43
CA GLU A 128 9.34 -11.58 17.64
C GLU A 128 9.41 -12.80 16.69
N ALA A 129 8.27 -13.41 16.38
CA ALA A 129 8.19 -14.52 15.43
C ALA A 129 8.51 -14.11 13.98
N ILE A 130 8.40 -12.83 13.63
CA ILE A 130 8.85 -12.30 12.34
C ILE A 130 10.39 -12.22 12.33
N SER A 131 10.97 -11.59 13.33
CA SER A 131 12.42 -11.49 13.54
C SER A 131 12.74 -11.22 15.01
N ALA A 132 13.64 -12.00 15.59
CA ALA A 132 14.20 -11.77 16.93
C ALA A 132 15.43 -10.84 16.89
N ASP A 133 16.09 -10.75 15.73
CA ASP A 133 17.37 -10.04 15.57
C ASP A 133 17.20 -8.58 15.10
N LEU A 134 16.16 -8.31 14.34
CA LEU A 134 15.83 -6.98 13.82
C LEU A 134 14.66 -6.34 14.61
N PRO A 135 14.65 -5.02 14.78
CA PRO A 135 13.53 -4.33 15.40
C PRO A 135 12.29 -4.41 14.51
N VAL A 136 11.19 -4.90 15.06
CA VAL A 136 9.90 -5.06 14.36
C VAL A 136 8.86 -4.22 15.06
N ILE A 137 8.12 -3.44 14.28
CA ILE A 137 6.92 -2.74 14.71
C ILE A 137 5.79 -2.99 13.71
N LEU A 138 4.60 -3.28 14.21
CA LEU A 138 3.41 -3.58 13.42
C LEU A 138 2.33 -2.56 13.77
N ASP A 139 1.91 -1.77 12.80
CA ASP A 139 0.90 -0.74 12.98
C ASP A 139 -0.48 -1.22 12.52
N ARG A 140 -1.47 -1.06 13.37
CA ARG A 140 -2.87 -1.29 13.03
C ARG A 140 -3.37 -0.24 12.03
N VAL A 141 -4.36 -0.61 11.23
CA VAL A 141 -5.00 0.27 10.23
C VAL A 141 -5.44 1.65 10.75
N CYS A 142 -5.72 1.77 12.07
CA CYS A 142 -6.10 3.05 12.68
C CYS A 142 -4.90 3.96 13.01
N GLY A 143 -3.68 3.41 13.09
CA GLY A 143 -2.48 4.14 13.48
C GLY A 143 -2.35 4.44 14.99
N HIS A 144 -3.29 3.93 15.84
CA HIS A 144 -3.33 4.20 17.29
C HIS A 144 -3.00 2.98 18.14
N ILE A 145 -2.82 1.82 17.53
CA ILE A 145 -2.45 0.58 18.21
C ILE A 145 -1.40 -0.11 17.36
N GLY A 146 -0.34 -0.54 18.00
CA GLY A 146 0.73 -1.31 17.36
C GLY A 146 1.24 -2.43 18.25
N ALA A 147 2.12 -3.26 17.69
CA ALA A 147 2.86 -4.26 18.41
C ALA A 147 4.34 -4.18 18.02
N ALA A 148 5.23 -4.34 19.00
CA ALA A 148 6.67 -4.29 18.79
C ALA A 148 7.37 -5.45 19.51
N ASN A 149 8.45 -5.95 18.90
CA ASN A 149 9.27 -6.97 19.53
C ASN A 149 10.22 -6.38 20.59
N ARG A 150 10.84 -7.24 21.37
CA ARG A 150 11.80 -6.86 22.41
C ARG A 150 12.94 -6.01 21.84
N LYS A 151 13.45 -6.34 20.66
CA LYS A 151 14.53 -5.59 20.00
C LYS A 151 14.16 -4.14 19.69
N ALA A 152 12.93 -3.89 19.30
CA ALA A 152 12.42 -2.54 19.06
C ALA A 152 12.37 -1.73 20.36
N PHE A 153 11.89 -2.30 21.47
CA PHE A 153 11.90 -1.63 22.78
C PHE A 153 13.30 -1.35 23.30
N GLU A 154 14.23 -2.29 23.17
CA GLU A 154 15.63 -2.08 23.53
C GLU A 154 16.24 -0.87 22.80
N LEU A 155 16.05 -0.80 21.49
CA LEU A 155 16.58 0.31 20.69
C LEU A 155 15.88 1.65 20.95
N ALA A 156 14.59 1.62 21.30
CA ALA A 156 13.84 2.81 21.71
C ALA A 156 14.20 3.26 23.15
N GLY A 157 14.88 2.43 23.93
CA GLY A 157 15.22 2.69 25.32
C GLY A 157 14.00 2.60 26.25
N TYR A 158 13.02 1.77 25.91
CA TYR A 158 11.80 1.56 26.69
C TYR A 158 11.92 0.31 27.57
N ASP A 159 11.46 0.45 28.79
CA ASP A 159 11.39 -0.61 29.81
C ASP A 159 10.03 -0.57 30.53
N GLU A 160 9.89 -1.43 31.53
CA GLU A 160 8.67 -1.55 32.35
C GLU A 160 8.32 -0.27 33.14
N ASN A 161 9.27 0.64 33.32
CA ASN A 161 9.09 1.88 34.06
C ASN A 161 8.83 3.08 33.12
N THR A 162 8.91 2.86 31.82
CA THR A 162 8.72 3.91 30.83
C THR A 162 7.29 4.43 30.85
N VAL A 163 7.15 5.75 30.94
CA VAL A 163 5.87 6.46 30.87
C VAL A 163 5.86 7.31 29.61
N ILE A 164 4.90 7.06 28.75
CA ILE A 164 4.70 7.84 27.51
C ILE A 164 3.55 8.82 27.74
N PRO A 165 3.78 10.14 27.70
CA PRO A 165 2.69 11.11 27.83
C PRO A 165 1.68 10.95 26.68
N GLY A 166 0.43 10.63 27.02
CA GLY A 166 -0.65 10.43 26.05
C GLY A 166 -0.69 9.04 25.39
N GLY A 167 0.23 8.14 25.78
CA GLY A 167 0.27 6.77 25.28
C GLY A 167 0.39 5.73 26.39
N GLU A 168 0.30 4.47 26.04
CA GLU A 168 0.39 3.33 26.96
C GLU A 168 1.21 2.20 26.36
N LEU A 169 2.06 1.57 27.19
CA LEU A 169 2.71 0.30 26.90
C LEU A 169 2.01 -0.78 27.72
N ASP A 170 1.32 -1.71 27.02
CA ASP A 170 0.62 -2.80 27.71
C ASP A 170 1.59 -3.74 28.40
N LYS A 171 1.18 -4.31 29.53
CA LYS A 171 1.96 -5.26 30.33
C LYS A 171 1.19 -6.55 30.54
N ASP A 172 1.94 -7.62 30.75
CA ASP A 172 1.40 -8.90 31.15
C ASP A 172 1.00 -8.92 32.64
N GLU A 173 0.50 -10.05 33.14
CA GLU A 173 0.12 -10.26 34.53
C GLU A 173 1.28 -10.20 35.52
N HIS A 174 2.50 -10.26 35.03
CA HIS A 174 3.74 -10.15 35.82
C HIS A 174 4.36 -8.75 35.78
N GLY A 175 3.77 -7.82 35.01
CA GLY A 175 4.22 -6.44 34.87
C GLY A 175 5.30 -6.25 33.80
N HIS A 176 5.59 -7.24 32.97
CA HIS A 176 6.51 -7.13 31.85
C HIS A 176 5.79 -6.59 30.61
N LEU A 177 6.50 -5.83 29.78
CA LEU A 177 5.97 -5.35 28.51
C LEU A 177 5.56 -6.51 27.62
N ASN A 178 4.30 -6.54 27.18
CA ASN A 178 3.77 -7.58 26.30
C ASN A 178 3.91 -7.24 24.80
N GLY A 179 4.46 -6.09 24.50
CA GLY A 179 4.71 -5.64 23.13
C GLY A 179 3.62 -4.77 22.53
N ILE A 180 2.45 -4.65 23.13
CA ILE A 180 1.36 -3.81 22.61
C ILE A 180 1.59 -2.35 23.02
N ILE A 181 1.43 -1.45 22.03
CA ILE A 181 1.58 0.00 22.17
C ILE A 181 0.24 0.66 21.87
N ARG A 182 -0.20 1.59 22.72
CA ARG A 182 -1.43 2.37 22.54
C ARG A 182 -1.17 3.86 22.75
N GLU A 183 -1.97 4.69 22.08
CA GLU A 183 -2.07 6.11 22.33
C GLU A 183 -3.52 6.55 22.57
#